data_30cf7fbebcd838b1e3c372dd5243bca2
#
_entry.id   30cf7fbebcd838b1e3c372dd5243bca2
#
_cell.length_a   1.000
_cell.length_b   1.000
_cell.length_c   1.000
_cell.angle_alpha   90.00
_cell.angle_beta   90.00
_cell.angle_gamma   90.00
#
_symmetry.space_group_name_H-M   'P 1'
#
loop_
_entity.id
_entity.type
_entity.pdbx_description
1 polymer ?
#
loop_
_entity_poly.entity_id
_entity_poly.type
_entity_poly.pdbx_seq_one_letter_code
_entity_poly.pdbx_strand_id
1 'polypeptide(L)'
;ELFRPFCTWVLIFTALMHFVLAFANASEYINAFTRFSGETFGTLIALLFLQAAVKGLKDEFKEPHDAPVAYRMVNGIWSVFLATALVLLAIFLMGARKWHVGRPWLRALIADYGAFIAVIIITCVSYAVEAPDGVTWDLPTRVACKQIYDKEVTDTWKTTKHLGDVPAGQVGVALIPALIITVLFFFDHNVSAQLAQVDDFNLEKPPAYHYDFLLQGLNTLLLGLLGLPPTNGVLPQAPMHTRSLMGVGQDRSKPGVADIVL
;
A
#
# COMPACT_ATOMS: atom_id res chain seq x y z
N GLU A 1 24.63 -7.44 8.79
CA GLU A 1 24.35 -8.75 8.12
C GLU A 1 23.25 -9.54 8.83
N LEU A 2 23.13 -9.50 10.17
CA LEU A 2 22.11 -10.22 10.94
C LEU A 2 20.72 -9.55 10.96
N PHE A 3 20.58 -8.33 10.48
CA PHE A 3 19.30 -7.58 10.54
C PHE A 3 18.18 -8.26 9.76
N ARG A 4 18.46 -8.72 8.54
CA ARG A 4 17.43 -9.39 7.70
C ARG A 4 16.94 -10.72 8.32
N PRO A 5 17.84 -11.66 8.74
CA PRO A 5 17.41 -12.87 9.43
C PRO A 5 16.63 -12.57 10.73
N PHE A 6 17.01 -11.53 11.47
CA PHE A 6 16.24 -11.07 12.63
C PHE A 6 14.82 -10.63 12.24
N CYS A 7 14.68 -9.81 11.18
CA CYS A 7 13.36 -9.42 10.66
C CYS A 7 12.54 -10.64 10.22
N THR A 8 13.16 -11.65 9.63
CA THR A 8 12.47 -12.90 9.28
C THR A 8 11.90 -13.59 10.52
N TRP A 9 12.66 -13.68 11.62
CA TRP A 9 12.15 -14.21 12.89
C TRP A 9 10.97 -13.41 13.42
N VAL A 10 11.03 -12.07 13.36
CA VAL A 10 9.90 -11.20 13.73
C VAL A 10 8.66 -11.57 12.92
N LEU A 11 8.78 -11.74 11.59
CA LEU A 11 7.64 -12.05 10.74
C LEU A 11 7.12 -13.48 10.91
N ILE A 12 7.99 -14.45 11.22
CA ILE A 12 7.57 -15.82 11.60
C ILE A 12 6.71 -15.76 12.87
N PHE A 13 7.15 -15.06 13.91
CA PHE A 13 6.35 -14.93 15.13
C PHE A 13 5.04 -14.16 14.90
N THR A 14 5.09 -13.10 14.09
CA THR A 14 3.88 -12.37 13.68
C THR A 14 2.89 -13.30 12.98
N ALA A 15 3.34 -14.07 12.01
CA ALA A 15 2.49 -15.03 11.28
C ALA A 15 1.89 -16.09 12.21
N LEU A 16 2.69 -16.65 13.12
CA LEU A 16 2.18 -17.60 14.12
C LEU A 16 1.09 -16.97 15.01
N MET A 17 1.31 -15.73 15.46
CA MET A 17 0.30 -15.01 16.24
C MET A 17 -0.97 -14.74 15.39
N HIS A 18 -0.85 -14.40 14.11
CA HIS A 18 -1.99 -14.25 13.21
C HIS A 18 -2.77 -15.56 13.05
N PHE A 19 -2.10 -16.70 12.90
CA PHE A 19 -2.77 -17.99 12.84
C PHE A 19 -3.52 -18.30 14.13
N VAL A 20 -2.90 -18.06 15.29
CA VAL A 20 -3.57 -18.25 16.60
C VAL A 20 -4.82 -17.38 16.69
N LEU A 21 -4.75 -16.10 16.33
CA LEU A 21 -5.89 -15.20 16.35
C LEU A 21 -6.97 -15.59 15.34
N ALA A 22 -6.59 -16.06 14.14
CA ALA A 22 -7.54 -16.54 13.15
C ALA A 22 -8.29 -17.79 13.62
N PHE A 23 -7.59 -18.77 14.19
CA PHE A 23 -8.20 -20.01 14.74
C PHE A 23 -8.99 -19.75 16.00
N ALA A 24 -8.63 -18.75 16.80
CA ALA A 24 -9.40 -18.32 17.98
C ALA A 24 -10.63 -17.48 17.60
N ASN A 25 -10.92 -17.29 16.32
CA ASN A 25 -11.99 -16.43 15.81
C ASN A 25 -11.94 -14.99 16.37
N ALA A 26 -10.75 -14.48 16.62
CA ALA A 26 -10.57 -13.16 17.22
C ALA A 26 -11.13 -12.02 16.36
N SER A 27 -11.30 -12.24 15.03
CA SER A 27 -11.91 -11.25 14.15
C SER A 27 -13.38 -10.94 14.50
N GLU A 28 -14.06 -11.76 15.32
CA GLU A 28 -15.39 -11.43 15.83
C GLU A 28 -15.39 -10.19 16.73
N TYR A 29 -14.29 -9.92 17.43
CA TYR A 29 -14.16 -8.72 18.27
C TYR A 29 -14.24 -7.42 17.45
N ILE A 30 -14.04 -7.49 16.12
CA ILE A 30 -14.18 -6.32 15.24
C ILE A 30 -15.65 -5.84 15.17
N ASN A 31 -16.62 -6.73 15.41
CA ASN A 31 -18.04 -6.36 15.44
C ASN A 31 -18.38 -5.43 16.64
N ALA A 32 -17.50 -5.36 17.63
CA ALA A 32 -17.61 -4.39 18.73
C ALA A 32 -17.15 -2.97 18.30
N PHE A 33 -16.44 -2.86 17.16
CA PHE A 33 -16.05 -1.57 16.60
C PHE A 33 -17.22 -0.91 15.92
N THR A 34 -17.54 0.29 16.38
CA THR A 34 -18.60 1.09 15.74
C THR A 34 -18.12 1.65 14.42
N ARG A 35 -19.06 1.93 13.51
CA ARG A 35 -18.77 2.64 12.24
C ARG A 35 -17.96 3.91 12.48
N PHE A 36 -18.29 4.66 13.53
CA PHE A 36 -17.54 5.86 13.92
C PHE A 36 -16.06 5.58 14.21
N SER A 37 -15.77 4.50 14.94
CA SER A 37 -14.38 4.11 15.24
C SER A 37 -13.61 3.76 13.97
N GLY A 38 -14.24 3.03 13.03
CA GLY A 38 -13.66 2.69 11.74
C GLY A 38 -13.37 3.93 10.87
N GLU A 39 -14.32 4.86 10.77
CA GLU A 39 -14.15 6.10 10.03
C GLU A 39 -13.08 7.01 10.65
N THR A 40 -13.01 7.07 11.99
CA THR A 40 -11.96 7.82 12.71
C THR A 40 -10.59 7.23 12.45
N PHE A 41 -10.46 5.90 12.51
CA PHE A 41 -9.21 5.20 12.20
C PHE A 41 -8.80 5.43 10.74
N GLY A 42 -9.72 5.30 9.79
CA GLY A 42 -9.47 5.60 8.37
C GLY A 42 -9.00 7.03 8.14
N THR A 43 -9.59 7.99 8.84
CA THR A 43 -9.18 9.40 8.79
C THR A 43 -7.76 9.58 9.33
N LEU A 44 -7.42 8.93 10.45
CA LEU A 44 -6.07 8.95 11.02
C LEU A 44 -5.04 8.41 10.01
N ILE A 45 -5.30 7.26 9.39
CA ILE A 45 -4.42 6.68 8.39
C ILE A 45 -4.26 7.59 7.16
N ALA A 46 -5.35 8.20 6.69
CA ALA A 46 -5.31 9.16 5.58
C ALA A 46 -4.44 10.39 5.91
N LEU A 47 -4.54 10.91 7.14
CA LEU A 47 -3.69 12.02 7.60
C LEU A 47 -2.22 11.62 7.72
N LEU A 48 -1.92 10.40 8.16
CA LEU A 48 -0.55 9.87 8.19
C LEU A 48 0.04 9.76 6.79
N PHE A 49 -0.72 9.30 5.79
CA PHE A 49 -0.26 9.28 4.40
C PHE A 49 -0.03 10.69 3.86
N LEU A 50 -0.91 11.63 4.16
CA LEU A 50 -0.73 13.02 3.75
C LEU A 50 0.53 13.62 4.39
N GLN A 51 0.75 13.37 5.69
CA GLN A 51 1.97 13.78 6.38
C GLN A 51 3.23 13.15 5.74
N ALA A 52 3.19 11.85 5.42
CA ALA A 52 4.30 11.17 4.77
C ALA A 52 4.59 11.75 3.37
N ALA A 53 3.55 12.06 2.60
CA ALA A 53 3.69 12.70 1.28
C ALA A 53 4.34 14.09 1.39
N VAL A 54 3.86 14.93 2.31
CA VAL A 54 4.45 16.26 2.55
C VAL A 54 5.89 16.16 3.03
N LYS A 55 6.19 15.19 3.92
CA LYS A 55 7.55 14.93 4.37
C LYS A 55 8.45 14.50 3.22
N GLY A 56 7.99 13.55 2.39
CA GLY A 56 8.74 13.11 1.20
C GLY A 56 9.07 14.26 0.27
N LEU A 57 8.10 15.11 -0.07
CA LEU A 57 8.33 16.30 -0.90
C LEU A 57 9.33 17.28 -0.25
N LYS A 58 9.27 17.45 1.07
CA LYS A 58 10.23 18.30 1.79
C LYS A 58 11.66 17.72 1.77
N ASP A 59 11.79 16.41 1.82
CA ASP A 59 13.08 15.75 1.83
C ASP A 59 13.76 15.83 0.44
N GLU A 60 13.00 15.91 -0.67
CA GLU A 60 13.52 16.17 -2.02
C GLU A 60 14.29 17.49 -2.14
N PHE A 61 14.02 18.48 -1.28
CA PHE A 61 14.79 19.73 -1.22
C PHE A 61 16.13 19.57 -0.49
N LYS A 62 16.37 18.43 0.14
CA LYS A 62 17.60 18.16 0.92
C LYS A 62 18.47 17.10 0.26
N GLU A 63 17.90 16.25 -0.56
CA GLU A 63 18.58 15.15 -1.22
C GLU A 63 18.95 15.50 -2.68
N PRO A 64 20.06 14.94 -3.18
CA PRO A 64 21.12 14.26 -2.41
C PRO A 64 21.97 15.26 -1.62
N HIS A 65 22.42 14.86 -0.43
CA HIS A 65 23.13 15.76 0.49
C HIS A 65 24.42 16.35 -0.08
N ASP A 66 25.10 15.60 -0.95
CA ASP A 66 26.36 15.99 -1.58
C ASP A 66 26.15 16.92 -2.79
N ALA A 67 24.90 17.16 -3.21
CA ALA A 67 24.60 18.00 -4.34
C ALA A 67 24.62 19.50 -3.99
N PRO A 68 24.95 20.39 -4.95
CA PRO A 68 24.86 21.82 -4.78
C PRO A 68 23.44 22.27 -4.38
N VAL A 69 23.35 23.33 -3.58
CA VAL A 69 22.06 23.87 -3.11
C VAL A 69 21.13 24.20 -4.30
N ALA A 70 21.67 24.77 -5.38
CA ALA A 70 20.90 25.09 -6.58
C ALA A 70 20.23 23.84 -7.19
N TYR A 71 20.96 22.72 -7.27
CA TYR A 71 20.42 21.45 -7.75
C TYR A 71 19.28 20.95 -6.85
N ARG A 72 19.48 20.93 -5.54
CA ARG A 72 18.47 20.48 -4.56
C ARG A 72 17.19 21.32 -4.65
N MET A 73 17.31 22.62 -4.84
CA MET A 73 16.17 23.51 -5.05
C MET A 73 15.40 23.17 -6.35
N VAL A 74 16.10 22.96 -7.46
CA VAL A 74 15.48 22.57 -8.72
C VAL A 74 14.81 21.20 -8.59
N ASN A 75 15.47 20.22 -7.96
CA ASN A 75 14.93 18.89 -7.72
C ASN A 75 13.64 18.97 -6.89
N GLY A 76 13.64 19.71 -5.78
CA GLY A 76 12.46 19.88 -4.92
C GLY A 76 11.31 20.57 -5.64
N ILE A 77 11.56 21.64 -6.39
CA ILE A 77 10.52 22.35 -7.16
C ILE A 77 9.93 21.43 -8.24
N TRP A 78 10.79 20.70 -8.96
CA TRP A 78 10.35 19.75 -9.98
C TRP A 78 9.52 18.61 -9.38
N SER A 79 9.94 18.05 -8.24
CA SER A 79 9.19 17.03 -7.53
C SER A 79 7.82 17.51 -7.05
N VAL A 80 7.72 18.74 -6.53
CA VAL A 80 6.43 19.36 -6.17
C VAL A 80 5.53 19.55 -7.39
N PHE A 81 6.10 20.00 -8.50
CA PHE A 81 5.36 20.16 -9.76
C PHE A 81 4.81 18.82 -10.24
N LEU A 82 5.64 17.76 -10.30
CA LEU A 82 5.21 16.43 -10.72
C LEU A 82 4.15 15.85 -9.77
N ALA A 83 4.32 15.99 -8.45
CA ALA A 83 3.33 15.52 -7.48
C ALA A 83 1.98 16.25 -7.63
N THR A 84 2.01 17.56 -7.81
CA THR A 84 0.79 18.34 -8.04
C THR A 84 0.11 17.95 -9.35
N ALA A 85 0.88 17.81 -10.42
CA ALA A 85 0.38 17.37 -11.72
C ALA A 85 -0.22 15.94 -11.64
N LEU A 86 0.41 15.04 -10.88
CA LEU A 86 -0.09 13.69 -10.64
C LEU A 86 -1.47 13.72 -9.98
N VAL A 87 -1.61 14.48 -8.89
CA VAL A 87 -2.88 14.58 -8.14
C VAL A 87 -3.98 15.17 -9.04
N LEU A 88 -3.71 16.27 -9.73
CA LEU A 88 -4.69 16.90 -10.61
C LEU A 88 -5.10 15.99 -11.78
N LEU A 89 -4.13 15.33 -12.41
CA LEU A 89 -4.39 14.37 -13.48
C LEU A 89 -5.19 13.17 -12.99
N ALA A 90 -4.84 12.60 -11.83
CA ALA A 90 -5.56 11.48 -11.25
C ALA A 90 -7.02 11.86 -10.96
N ILE A 91 -7.29 13.00 -10.32
CA ILE A 91 -8.65 13.49 -10.04
C ILE A 91 -9.42 13.69 -11.34
N PHE A 92 -8.80 14.28 -12.36
CA PHE A 92 -9.42 14.50 -13.66
C PHE A 92 -9.80 13.17 -14.34
N LEU A 93 -8.90 12.18 -14.38
CA LEU A 93 -9.15 10.89 -14.99
C LEU A 93 -10.18 10.06 -14.21
N MET A 94 -10.11 10.04 -12.88
CA MET A 94 -11.10 9.36 -12.04
C MET A 94 -12.52 9.96 -12.21
N GLY A 95 -12.61 11.23 -12.60
CA GLY A 95 -13.86 11.90 -12.98
C GLY A 95 -14.42 11.50 -14.34
N ALA A 96 -13.74 10.64 -15.12
CA ALA A 96 -14.08 10.34 -16.52
C ALA A 96 -15.46 9.71 -16.71
N ARG A 97 -16.02 9.02 -15.72
CA ARG A 97 -17.41 8.51 -15.77
C ARG A 97 -18.45 9.63 -16.00
N LYS A 98 -18.15 10.87 -15.55
CA LYS A 98 -19.03 12.04 -15.71
C LYS A 98 -18.84 12.77 -17.04
N TRP A 99 -17.86 12.38 -17.85
CA TRP A 99 -17.61 13.05 -19.14
C TRP A 99 -18.74 12.76 -20.13
N HIS A 100 -19.06 13.74 -20.96
CA HIS A 100 -20.06 13.63 -22.00
C HIS A 100 -19.49 13.13 -23.34
N VAL A 101 -18.16 12.99 -23.43
CA VAL A 101 -17.44 12.59 -24.63
C VAL A 101 -16.92 11.16 -24.50
N GLY A 102 -16.93 10.41 -25.59
CA GLY A 102 -16.42 9.05 -25.67
C GLY A 102 -17.44 7.96 -25.33
N ARG A 103 -17.07 6.71 -25.62
CA ARG A 103 -17.91 5.53 -25.37
C ARG A 103 -18.02 5.23 -23.87
N PRO A 104 -19.17 4.78 -23.36
CA PRO A 104 -19.37 4.52 -21.94
C PRO A 104 -18.33 3.57 -21.32
N TRP A 105 -17.99 2.48 -22.03
CA TRP A 105 -16.99 1.53 -21.54
C TRP A 105 -15.59 2.14 -21.41
N LEU A 106 -15.20 3.03 -22.35
CA LEU A 106 -13.89 3.70 -22.31
C LEU A 106 -13.81 4.68 -21.14
N ARG A 107 -14.90 5.40 -20.87
CA ARG A 107 -14.97 6.33 -19.74
C ARG A 107 -14.91 5.57 -18.39
N ALA A 108 -15.56 4.39 -18.31
CA ALA A 108 -15.48 3.54 -17.15
C ALA A 108 -14.04 3.05 -16.94
N LEU A 109 -13.40 2.53 -17.99
CA LEU A 109 -12.01 2.07 -17.94
C LEU A 109 -11.04 3.19 -17.52
N ILE A 110 -11.17 4.38 -18.10
CA ILE A 110 -10.33 5.53 -17.71
C ILE A 110 -10.58 5.92 -16.25
N ALA A 111 -11.81 5.89 -15.78
CA ALA A 111 -12.13 6.24 -14.39
C ALA A 111 -11.58 5.21 -13.40
N ASP A 112 -11.67 3.92 -13.71
CA ASP A 112 -11.24 2.83 -12.84
C ASP A 112 -9.71 2.73 -12.76
N TYR A 113 -9.03 2.92 -13.89
CA TYR A 113 -7.56 2.90 -13.97
C TYR A 113 -6.92 4.30 -13.94
N GLY A 114 -7.70 5.36 -13.67
CA GLY A 114 -7.27 6.74 -13.78
C GLY A 114 -6.02 7.08 -12.97
N ALA A 115 -5.94 6.61 -11.74
CA ALA A 115 -4.76 6.81 -10.89
C ALA A 115 -3.52 6.11 -11.46
N PHE A 116 -3.67 4.86 -11.93
CA PHE A 116 -2.57 4.10 -12.55
C PHE A 116 -2.08 4.75 -13.84
N ILE A 117 -3.00 5.19 -14.70
CA ILE A 117 -2.68 5.91 -15.95
C ILE A 117 -1.95 7.22 -15.64
N ALA A 118 -2.40 7.96 -14.62
CA ALA A 118 -1.76 9.20 -14.18
C ALA A 118 -0.32 8.95 -13.73
N VAL A 119 -0.07 7.89 -12.94
CA VAL A 119 1.28 7.51 -12.51
C VAL A 119 2.18 7.23 -13.73
N ILE A 120 1.72 6.45 -14.71
CA ILE A 120 2.50 6.15 -15.91
C ILE A 120 2.82 7.44 -16.66
N ILE A 121 1.83 8.30 -16.91
CA ILE A 121 2.02 9.55 -17.67
C ILE A 121 3.04 10.45 -16.95
N ILE A 122 2.88 10.67 -15.64
CA ILE A 122 3.79 11.55 -14.89
C ILE A 122 5.18 10.93 -14.78
N THR A 123 5.30 9.61 -14.68
CA THR A 123 6.59 8.93 -14.75
C THR A 123 7.27 9.20 -16.11
N CYS A 124 6.55 9.09 -17.23
CA CYS A 124 7.09 9.44 -18.54
C CYS A 124 7.49 10.92 -18.60
N VAL A 125 6.65 11.83 -18.11
CA VAL A 125 6.95 13.28 -18.05
C VAL A 125 8.18 13.57 -17.20
N SER A 126 8.43 12.80 -16.15
CA SER A 126 9.60 12.99 -15.31
C SER A 126 10.94 12.80 -16.04
N TYR A 127 10.93 12.10 -17.19
CA TYR A 127 12.10 11.92 -18.05
C TYR A 127 12.25 13.02 -19.12
N ALA A 128 11.29 13.95 -19.21
CA ALA A 128 11.36 15.03 -20.20
C ALA A 128 12.35 16.14 -19.81
N VAL A 129 12.79 16.17 -18.56
CA VAL A 129 13.79 17.13 -18.09
C VAL A 129 15.07 16.36 -17.79
N GLU A 130 16.09 16.67 -18.54
CA GLU A 130 17.44 16.13 -18.33
C GLU A 130 18.18 16.97 -17.30
N ALA A 131 19.06 16.32 -16.52
CA ALA A 131 19.95 17.04 -15.62
C ALA A 131 20.92 17.91 -16.43
N PRO A 132 21.31 19.09 -15.93
CA PRO A 132 22.28 19.94 -16.62
C PRO A 132 23.60 19.21 -16.88
N ASP A 133 24.27 19.56 -17.99
CA ASP A 133 25.57 18.99 -18.35
C ASP A 133 26.58 19.10 -17.19
N GLY A 134 27.27 18.00 -16.91
CA GLY A 134 28.25 17.91 -15.82
C GLY A 134 27.69 17.56 -14.43
N VAL A 135 26.39 17.32 -14.34
CA VAL A 135 25.73 16.85 -13.09
C VAL A 135 25.59 15.33 -13.15
N THR A 136 26.04 14.66 -12.09
CA THR A 136 26.02 13.18 -12.00
C THR A 136 24.73 12.64 -11.38
N TRP A 137 23.82 13.51 -10.96
CA TRP A 137 22.55 13.15 -10.30
C TRP A 137 21.37 13.27 -11.28
N ASP A 138 20.46 12.30 -11.20
CA ASP A 138 19.22 12.33 -11.97
C ASP A 138 18.24 13.41 -11.45
N LEU A 139 17.47 14.01 -12.35
CA LEU A 139 16.43 14.97 -12.04
C LEU A 139 15.05 14.44 -12.53
N PRO A 140 14.08 14.15 -11.66
CA PRO A 140 14.15 14.13 -10.20
C PRO A 140 15.00 12.96 -9.69
N THR A 141 15.36 13.02 -8.39
CA THR A 141 16.07 11.91 -7.73
C THR A 141 15.29 10.61 -7.92
N ARG A 142 15.96 9.58 -8.44
CA ARG A 142 15.32 8.31 -8.78
C ARG A 142 15.65 7.23 -7.78
N VAL A 143 14.70 6.31 -7.61
CA VAL A 143 14.96 5.10 -6.83
C VAL A 143 15.97 4.24 -7.59
N ALA A 144 17.10 3.96 -6.95
CA ALA A 144 18.11 3.08 -7.51
C ALA A 144 17.60 1.62 -7.49
N CYS A 145 17.08 1.16 -8.64
CA CYS A 145 16.69 -0.23 -8.81
C CYS A 145 17.89 -1.04 -9.28
N LYS A 146 18.40 -1.93 -8.43
CA LYS A 146 19.41 -2.91 -8.81
C LYS A 146 18.81 -3.96 -9.74
N GLN A 147 19.61 -4.49 -10.65
CA GLN A 147 19.15 -5.53 -11.55
C GLN A 147 18.86 -6.82 -10.77
N ILE A 148 17.85 -7.57 -11.18
CA ILE A 148 17.39 -8.80 -10.52
C ILE A 148 18.53 -9.84 -10.40
N TYR A 149 19.50 -9.79 -11.32
CA TYR A 149 20.64 -10.71 -11.38
C TYR A 149 21.86 -10.28 -10.56
N ASP A 150 21.83 -9.10 -9.94
CA ASP A 150 22.93 -8.66 -9.09
C ASP A 150 23.06 -9.58 -7.88
N LYS A 151 24.31 -9.90 -7.53
CA LYS A 151 24.60 -10.76 -6.37
C LYS A 151 23.95 -10.23 -5.09
N GLU A 152 23.95 -8.94 -4.89
CA GLU A 152 23.33 -8.30 -3.73
C GLU A 152 21.81 -8.53 -3.68
N VAL A 153 21.13 -8.56 -4.83
CA VAL A 153 19.70 -8.87 -4.92
C VAL A 153 19.46 -10.35 -4.71
N THR A 154 20.24 -11.24 -5.34
CA THR A 154 20.07 -12.68 -5.19
C THR A 154 20.40 -13.16 -3.78
N ASP A 155 21.30 -12.49 -3.07
CA ASP A 155 21.62 -12.81 -1.67
C ASP A 155 20.51 -12.36 -0.70
N THR A 156 19.67 -11.41 -1.08
CA THR A 156 18.48 -11.05 -0.28
C THR A 156 17.47 -12.18 -0.18
N TRP A 157 17.32 -12.99 -1.24
CA TRP A 157 16.41 -14.13 -1.28
C TRP A 157 16.91 -15.35 -0.46
N LYS A 158 18.16 -15.30 0.01
CA LYS A 158 18.78 -16.38 0.80
C LYS A 158 18.68 -16.14 2.31
N THR A 159 17.83 -15.21 2.75
CA THR A 159 17.70 -14.84 4.17
C THR A 159 17.41 -16.05 5.06
N THR A 160 16.63 -17.01 4.56
CA THR A 160 16.32 -18.26 5.29
C THR A 160 17.54 -19.11 5.62
N LYS A 161 18.62 -19.04 4.84
CA LYS A 161 19.86 -19.79 5.11
C LYS A 161 20.58 -19.29 6.35
N HIS A 162 20.37 -18.03 6.72
CA HIS A 162 21.03 -17.36 7.84
C HIS A 162 20.15 -17.27 9.10
N LEU A 163 18.99 -17.94 9.12
CA LEU A 163 18.11 -17.97 10.29
C LEU A 163 18.76 -18.57 11.53
N GLY A 164 19.63 -19.57 11.33
CA GLY A 164 20.39 -20.21 12.41
C GLY A 164 21.53 -19.37 12.96
N ASP A 165 21.95 -18.33 12.24
CA ASP A 165 23.07 -17.47 12.64
C ASP A 165 22.65 -16.42 13.68
N VAL A 166 21.33 -16.25 13.90
CA VAL A 166 20.78 -15.32 14.89
C VAL A 166 20.89 -15.92 16.29
N PRO A 167 21.57 -15.25 17.23
CA PRO A 167 21.68 -15.73 18.62
C PRO A 167 20.30 -15.95 19.27
N ALA A 168 20.14 -17.03 20.04
CA ALA A 168 18.87 -17.39 20.67
C ALA A 168 18.26 -16.25 21.52
N GLY A 169 19.09 -15.46 22.20
CA GLY A 169 18.63 -14.27 22.92
C GLY A 169 17.96 -13.22 22.01
N GLN A 170 18.51 -12.99 20.84
CA GLN A 170 17.92 -12.06 19.87
C GLN A 170 16.64 -12.60 19.25
N VAL A 171 16.55 -13.92 19.02
CA VAL A 171 15.31 -14.56 18.58
C VAL A 171 14.20 -14.34 19.62
N GLY A 172 14.51 -14.45 20.93
CA GLY A 172 13.56 -14.13 22.00
C GLY A 172 13.12 -12.65 21.95
N VAL A 173 14.03 -11.72 21.72
CA VAL A 173 13.72 -10.28 21.60
C VAL A 173 12.82 -10.00 20.39
N ALA A 174 12.91 -10.78 19.32
CA ALA A 174 12.05 -10.63 18.13
C ALA A 174 10.55 -10.77 18.42
N LEU A 175 10.15 -11.38 19.55
CA LEU A 175 8.75 -11.45 19.98
C LEU A 175 8.14 -10.06 20.28
N ILE A 176 8.95 -9.10 20.73
CA ILE A 176 8.44 -7.76 21.09
C ILE A 176 7.94 -7.02 19.84
N PRO A 177 8.76 -6.78 18.80
CA PRO A 177 8.27 -6.17 17.57
C PRO A 177 7.20 -7.04 16.88
N ALA A 178 7.27 -8.37 16.96
CA ALA A 178 6.25 -9.25 16.40
C ALA A 178 4.88 -9.01 17.06
N LEU A 179 4.81 -8.84 18.36
CA LEU A 179 3.57 -8.50 19.06
C LEU A 179 3.01 -7.15 18.61
N ILE A 180 3.86 -6.14 18.49
CA ILE A 180 3.45 -4.79 18.03
C ILE A 180 2.88 -4.87 16.63
N ILE A 181 3.56 -5.56 15.69
CA ILE A 181 3.09 -5.74 14.32
C ILE A 181 1.79 -6.53 14.29
N THR A 182 1.68 -7.59 15.10
CA THR A 182 0.46 -8.41 15.18
C THR A 182 -0.75 -7.57 15.59
N VAL A 183 -0.62 -6.76 16.63
CA VAL A 183 -1.71 -5.88 17.08
C VAL A 183 -2.06 -4.86 16.01
N LEU A 184 -1.06 -4.21 15.42
CA LEU A 184 -1.27 -3.23 14.37
C LEU A 184 -1.99 -3.85 13.16
N PHE A 185 -1.50 -4.98 12.67
CA PHE A 185 -2.09 -5.67 11.51
C PHE A 185 -3.48 -6.22 11.81
N PHE A 186 -3.71 -6.70 13.02
CA PHE A 186 -5.04 -7.16 13.43
C PHE A 186 -6.08 -6.05 13.31
N PHE A 187 -5.78 -4.87 13.84
CA PHE A 187 -6.71 -3.73 13.75
C PHE A 187 -6.84 -3.22 12.31
N ASP A 188 -5.75 -2.94 11.66
CA ASP A 188 -5.73 -2.36 10.33
C ASP A 188 -6.42 -3.27 9.30
N HIS A 189 -6.08 -4.57 9.30
CA HIS A 189 -6.68 -5.54 8.39
C HIS A 189 -8.19 -5.70 8.62
N ASN A 190 -8.59 -5.94 9.88
CA ASN A 190 -10.01 -6.19 10.18
C ASN A 190 -10.87 -4.95 9.96
N VAL A 191 -10.40 -3.75 10.31
CA VAL A 191 -11.13 -2.49 10.03
C VAL A 191 -11.21 -2.25 8.52
N SER A 192 -10.13 -2.52 7.79
CA SER A 192 -10.10 -2.43 6.33
C SER A 192 -11.08 -3.41 5.68
N ALA A 193 -11.11 -4.67 6.14
CA ALA A 193 -12.02 -5.69 5.68
C ALA A 193 -13.48 -5.33 6.01
N GLN A 194 -13.77 -4.80 7.20
CA GLN A 194 -15.10 -4.34 7.58
C GLN A 194 -15.59 -3.20 6.69
N LEU A 195 -14.77 -2.20 6.43
CA LEU A 195 -15.14 -1.07 5.57
C LEU A 195 -15.25 -1.45 4.09
N ALA A 196 -14.55 -2.50 3.65
CA ALA A 196 -14.69 -3.05 2.30
C ALA A 196 -15.96 -3.90 2.11
N GLN A 197 -16.62 -4.30 3.21
CA GLN A 197 -17.77 -5.20 3.23
C GLN A 197 -19.01 -4.57 3.91
N VAL A 198 -19.09 -3.24 3.91
CA VAL A 198 -20.27 -2.54 4.45
C VAL A 198 -21.52 -2.85 3.64
N ASP A 199 -22.67 -2.81 4.29
CA ASP A 199 -23.99 -3.11 3.67
C ASP A 199 -24.29 -2.24 2.44
N ASP A 200 -23.71 -1.04 2.38
CA ASP A 200 -23.85 -0.14 1.24
C ASP A 200 -23.35 -0.74 -0.09
N PHE A 201 -22.46 -1.73 -0.03
CA PHE A 201 -21.92 -2.42 -1.21
C PHE A 201 -22.80 -3.61 -1.65
N ASN A 202 -23.75 -4.04 -0.82
CA ASN A 202 -24.70 -5.13 -1.11
C ASN A 202 -24.01 -6.40 -1.66
N LEU A 203 -23.01 -6.89 -0.93
CA LEU A 203 -22.26 -8.08 -1.31
C LEU A 203 -23.14 -9.32 -1.23
N GLU A 204 -23.12 -10.17 -2.26
CA GLU A 204 -23.86 -11.42 -2.26
C GLU A 204 -23.29 -12.48 -1.30
N LYS A 205 -21.97 -12.47 -1.11
CA LYS A 205 -21.29 -13.44 -0.25
C LYS A 205 -21.18 -12.92 1.18
N PRO A 206 -21.34 -13.80 2.18
CA PRO A 206 -21.19 -13.42 3.58
C PRO A 206 -19.75 -13.01 3.88
N PRO A 207 -19.53 -12.15 4.91
CA PRO A 207 -18.22 -11.75 5.34
C PRO A 207 -17.35 -12.95 5.74
N ALA A 208 -16.08 -12.95 5.35
CA ALA A 208 -15.12 -14.03 5.60
C ALA A 208 -13.89 -13.55 6.40
N TYR A 209 -14.08 -12.67 7.40
CA TYR A 209 -13.00 -12.01 8.15
C TYR A 209 -11.94 -12.96 8.70
N HIS A 210 -12.33 -14.13 9.23
CA HIS A 210 -11.39 -15.11 9.78
C HIS A 210 -10.49 -15.71 8.71
N TYR A 211 -11.08 -16.02 7.53
CA TYR A 211 -10.34 -16.55 6.41
C TYR A 211 -9.38 -15.50 5.82
N ASP A 212 -9.84 -14.26 5.70
CA ASP A 212 -9.02 -13.15 5.22
C ASP A 212 -7.83 -12.93 6.14
N PHE A 213 -8.05 -12.98 7.46
CA PHE A 213 -6.98 -12.83 8.43
C PHE A 213 -6.01 -14.02 8.47
N LEU A 214 -6.50 -15.24 8.20
CA LEU A 214 -5.65 -16.42 7.99
C LEU A 214 -4.74 -16.24 6.78
N LEU A 215 -5.28 -15.74 5.66
CA LEU A 215 -4.50 -15.44 4.46
C LEU A 215 -3.47 -14.33 4.71
N GLN A 216 -3.80 -13.33 5.52
CA GLN A 216 -2.84 -12.31 5.96
C GLN A 216 -1.68 -12.93 6.74
N GLY A 217 -1.95 -13.88 7.64
CA GLY A 217 -0.91 -14.64 8.34
C GLY A 217 0.00 -15.43 7.38
N LEU A 218 -0.59 -16.11 6.40
CA LEU A 218 0.16 -16.83 5.37
C LEU A 218 1.03 -15.88 4.52
N ASN A 219 0.47 -14.76 4.08
CA ASN A 219 1.20 -13.74 3.34
C ASN A 219 2.38 -13.19 4.15
N THR A 220 2.18 -12.87 5.43
CA THR A 220 3.23 -12.40 6.34
C THR A 220 4.36 -13.43 6.47
N LEU A 221 4.01 -14.72 6.58
CA LEU A 221 4.99 -15.80 6.64
C LEU A 221 5.80 -15.90 5.35
N LEU A 222 5.14 -15.90 4.20
CA LEU A 222 5.80 -15.99 2.89
C LEU A 222 6.73 -14.80 2.65
N LEU A 223 6.29 -13.58 2.92
CA LEU A 223 7.12 -12.39 2.80
C LEU A 223 8.32 -12.43 3.74
N GLY A 224 8.13 -12.87 4.99
CA GLY A 224 9.20 -13.05 5.94
C GLY A 224 10.26 -14.05 5.47
N LEU A 225 9.84 -15.21 4.94
CA LEU A 225 10.75 -16.22 4.40
C LEU A 225 11.50 -15.74 3.15
N LEU A 226 10.88 -14.89 2.35
CA LEU A 226 11.50 -14.28 1.17
C LEU A 226 12.39 -13.07 1.53
N GLY A 227 12.45 -12.64 2.80
CA GLY A 227 13.20 -11.46 3.23
C GLY A 227 12.61 -10.15 2.75
N LEU A 228 11.31 -10.14 2.44
CA LEU A 228 10.55 -8.98 2.00
C LEU A 228 9.85 -8.30 3.20
N PRO A 229 9.57 -6.99 3.13
CA PRO A 229 8.80 -6.32 4.16
C PRO A 229 7.36 -6.85 4.21
N PRO A 230 6.72 -6.90 5.40
CA PRO A 230 5.35 -7.34 5.52
C PRO A 230 4.41 -6.33 4.87
N THR A 231 3.32 -6.83 4.30
CA THR A 231 2.25 -6.01 3.71
C THR A 231 0.92 -6.32 4.37
N ASN A 232 0.03 -5.35 4.39
CA ASN A 232 -1.30 -5.49 4.96
C ASN A 232 -2.34 -4.82 4.05
N GLY A 233 -3.60 -5.21 4.18
CA GLY A 233 -4.72 -4.50 3.57
C GLY A 233 -4.86 -3.13 4.24
N VAL A 234 -4.88 -2.06 3.45
CA VAL A 234 -4.80 -0.69 3.95
C VAL A 234 -6.08 0.08 3.62
N LEU A 235 -6.56 0.85 4.58
CA LEU A 235 -7.51 1.92 4.37
C LEU A 235 -6.80 3.12 3.71
N PRO A 236 -7.40 3.79 2.73
CA PRO A 236 -8.74 3.61 2.14
C PRO A 236 -8.79 2.68 0.91
N GLN A 237 -7.72 1.96 0.58
CA GLN A 237 -7.59 1.20 -0.67
C GLN A 237 -8.60 0.04 -0.76
N ALA A 238 -8.85 -0.69 0.33
CA ALA A 238 -9.74 -1.84 0.33
C ALA A 238 -11.18 -1.47 -0.05
N PRO A 239 -11.86 -0.49 0.58
CA PRO A 239 -13.19 -0.05 0.15
C PRO A 239 -13.18 0.60 -1.25
N MET A 240 -12.11 1.26 -1.67
CA MET A 240 -11.99 1.76 -3.04
C MET A 240 -11.93 0.62 -4.07
N HIS A 241 -11.22 -0.46 -3.75
CA HIS A 241 -11.17 -1.65 -4.60
C HIS A 241 -12.53 -2.30 -4.72
N THR A 242 -13.23 -2.54 -3.60
CA THR A 242 -14.61 -3.05 -3.62
C THR A 242 -15.52 -2.18 -4.50
N ARG A 243 -15.44 -0.86 -4.33
CA ARG A 243 -16.23 0.08 -5.11
C ARG A 243 -15.89 0.05 -6.60
N SER A 244 -14.65 -0.20 -6.99
CA SER A 244 -14.24 -0.29 -8.40
C SER A 244 -14.79 -1.53 -9.08
N LEU A 245 -15.02 -2.61 -8.31
CA LEU A 245 -15.61 -3.87 -8.80
C LEU A 245 -17.13 -3.85 -8.88
N MET A 246 -17.78 -2.82 -8.29
CA MET A 246 -19.24 -2.69 -8.37
C MET A 246 -19.69 -2.44 -9.80
N GLY A 247 -20.43 -3.38 -10.36
CA GLY A 247 -21.13 -3.22 -11.63
C GLY A 247 -22.31 -2.26 -11.50
N VAL A 248 -22.66 -1.59 -12.60
CA VAL A 248 -23.95 -0.88 -12.67
C VAL A 248 -25.00 -1.94 -12.97
N GLY A 249 -25.72 -2.41 -11.95
CA GLY A 249 -26.81 -3.34 -12.12
C GLY A 249 -27.85 -2.81 -13.12
N GLN A 250 -28.37 -3.66 -13.98
CA GLN A 250 -29.38 -3.30 -14.97
C GLN A 250 -30.75 -3.02 -14.34
N ASP A 251 -30.94 -3.30 -13.06
CA ASP A 251 -32.22 -3.05 -12.38
C ASP A 251 -32.32 -1.61 -11.88
N ARG A 252 -32.82 -0.74 -12.75
CA ARG A 252 -33.09 0.67 -12.46
C ARG A 252 -34.21 0.87 -11.44
N SER A 253 -34.86 -0.19 -10.94
CA SER A 253 -36.00 -0.10 -10.02
C SER A 253 -35.58 0.17 -8.57
N LYS A 254 -34.29 -0.02 -8.23
CA LYS A 254 -33.74 0.28 -6.89
C LYS A 254 -32.55 1.22 -7.04
N PRO A 255 -32.73 2.52 -6.83
CA PRO A 255 -31.57 3.44 -6.82
C PRO A 255 -30.67 3.10 -5.64
N GLY A 256 -29.44 2.68 -5.93
CA GLY A 256 -28.41 2.42 -4.94
C GLY A 256 -27.94 0.95 -4.81
N VAL A 257 -28.54 0.02 -5.53
CA VAL A 257 -28.05 -1.37 -5.55
C VAL A 257 -27.02 -1.51 -6.66
N ALA A 258 -25.78 -1.73 -6.26
CA ALA A 258 -24.70 -2.08 -7.17
C ALA A 258 -24.42 -3.58 -7.00
N ASP A 259 -24.68 -4.36 -8.04
CA ASP A 259 -24.32 -5.78 -8.06
C ASP A 259 -22.82 -5.90 -8.28
N ILE A 260 -22.12 -6.59 -7.37
CA ILE A 260 -20.73 -6.98 -7.57
C ILE A 260 -20.74 -8.27 -8.37
N VAL A 261 -20.26 -8.17 -9.61
CA VAL A 261 -19.93 -9.34 -10.42
C VAL A 261 -18.49 -9.73 -10.10
N LEU A 262 -18.33 -10.77 -9.29
CA LEU A 262 -17.05 -11.48 -9.08
C LEU A 262 -16.98 -12.66 -10.04
#